data_88252d4d9aafa886c7d4106b1c7b5c69
#
_entry.id   88252d4d9aafa886c7d4106b1c7b5c69
#
_cell.length_a   1.000
_cell.length_b   1.000
_cell.length_c   1.000
_cell.angle_alpha   90.00
_cell.angle_beta   90.00
_cell.angle_gamma   90.00
#
_symmetry.space_group_name_H-M   'P 1'
#
loop_
_entity.id
_entity.type
_entity.pdbx_description
1 polymer ?
#
loop_
_entity_poly.entity_id
_entity_poly.type
_entity_poly.pdbx_seq_one_letter_code
_entity_poly.pdbx_strand_id
1 'polypeptide(L)'
;MISKNVPNVEAALTGVQSGMTMMFGGFGLSGIPENAIAQLVKLNINNLSCISNNAGVDDFGLGLLLHQRQIKKMTSSYVGENAEFERQMLSGELDVELIPQGTLAERCRAAQAGFPAFYTPAGYGTEVADGKESREFNGKMHILEYAFDADFAFVKAWKGDAAGNLVFKGTARNFNPNMCGAAKITVAEVEELVPVGSLDPNQIHIPGIFVQRIFQGKTYEKRIEQRTVRTKI
;
A
#
# COMPACT_ATOMS: atom_id res chain seq x y z
N MET A 1 -20.08 0.28 20.65
CA MET A 1 -19.22 0.48 19.44
C MET A 1 -17.99 -0.38 19.62
N ILE A 2 -17.60 -1.14 18.62
CA ILE A 2 -16.40 -2.00 18.69
C ILE A 2 -15.18 -1.09 18.48
N SER A 3 -14.27 -1.02 19.45
CA SER A 3 -13.00 -0.32 19.30
C SER A 3 -12.04 -1.16 18.44
N LYS A 4 -11.45 -0.52 17.46
CA LYS A 4 -10.42 -1.10 16.58
C LYS A 4 -9.01 -0.64 16.95
N ASN A 5 -8.94 0.25 17.94
CA ASN A 5 -7.67 0.72 18.45
C ASN A 5 -6.90 -0.40 19.13
N VAL A 6 -5.66 -0.57 18.73
CA VAL A 6 -4.69 -1.48 19.36
C VAL A 6 -3.56 -0.67 19.99
N PRO A 7 -2.91 -1.18 21.06
CA PRO A 7 -2.03 -0.35 21.89
C PRO A 7 -0.74 0.08 21.20
N ASN A 8 -0.28 -0.65 20.21
CA ASN A 8 1.00 -0.42 19.55
C ASN A 8 1.11 -1.15 18.21
N VAL A 9 2.19 -0.93 17.49
CA VAL A 9 2.46 -1.53 16.19
C VAL A 9 2.62 -3.06 16.28
N GLU A 10 3.17 -3.59 17.36
CA GLU A 10 3.34 -5.03 17.58
C GLU A 10 1.97 -5.73 17.62
N ALA A 11 1.03 -5.18 18.36
CA ALA A 11 -0.35 -5.67 18.41
C ALA A 11 -1.06 -5.52 17.06
N ALA A 12 -0.77 -4.43 16.33
CA ALA A 12 -1.36 -4.19 15.01
C ALA A 12 -0.93 -5.24 13.98
N LEU A 13 0.29 -5.76 14.09
CA LEU A 13 0.85 -6.77 13.18
C LEU A 13 0.58 -8.22 13.63
N THR A 14 -0.21 -8.45 14.67
CA THR A 14 -0.56 -9.81 15.13
C THR A 14 -1.16 -10.63 13.99
N GLY A 15 -0.60 -11.84 13.76
CA GLY A 15 -1.06 -12.76 12.70
C GLY A 15 -0.35 -12.57 11.37
N VAL A 16 0.55 -11.61 11.25
CA VAL A 16 1.44 -11.48 10.08
C VAL A 16 2.44 -12.63 10.08
N GLN A 17 2.62 -13.29 8.93
CA GLN A 17 3.47 -14.47 8.77
C GLN A 17 4.24 -14.42 7.45
N SER A 18 5.32 -15.20 7.35
CA SER A 18 6.05 -15.40 6.11
C SER A 18 5.14 -15.97 5.00
N GLY A 19 5.39 -15.57 3.77
CA GLY A 19 4.63 -16.01 2.61
C GLY A 19 3.34 -15.24 2.32
N MET A 20 2.93 -14.33 3.21
CA MET A 20 1.70 -13.54 3.03
C MET A 20 1.83 -12.48 1.94
N THR A 21 0.68 -12.12 1.36
CA THR A 21 0.54 -10.99 0.45
C THR A 21 0.14 -9.73 1.21
N MET A 22 0.91 -8.66 1.04
CA MET A 22 0.74 -7.41 1.78
C MET A 22 0.69 -6.21 0.84
N MET A 23 -0.24 -5.29 1.11
CA MET A 23 -0.33 -4.00 0.44
C MET A 23 0.25 -2.89 1.31
N PHE A 24 0.95 -1.95 0.68
CA PHE A 24 1.50 -0.78 1.37
C PHE A 24 1.08 0.50 0.67
N GLY A 25 0.34 1.36 1.39
CA GLY A 25 0.01 2.70 0.94
C GLY A 25 1.25 3.56 0.79
N GLY A 26 1.13 4.64 0.05
CA GLY A 26 2.21 5.56 -0.23
C GLY A 26 2.43 5.79 -1.73
N PHE A 27 3.18 6.85 -2.02
CA PHE A 27 3.68 7.19 -3.35
C PHE A 27 5.06 7.82 -3.18
N GLY A 28 6.09 7.24 -3.75
CA GLY A 28 7.45 7.55 -3.34
C GLY A 28 7.59 7.26 -1.84
N LEU A 29 8.02 8.24 -1.08
CA LEU A 29 8.09 8.17 0.38
C LEU A 29 6.90 8.88 1.07
N SER A 30 6.04 9.55 0.29
CA SER A 30 4.89 10.28 0.84
C SER A 30 3.78 9.33 1.28
N GLY A 31 3.38 9.41 2.55
CA GLY A 31 2.25 8.65 3.09
C GLY A 31 2.51 7.17 3.29
N ILE A 32 3.76 6.75 3.43
CA ILE A 32 4.10 5.35 3.76
C ILE A 32 3.86 5.07 5.25
N PRO A 33 3.49 3.84 5.63
CA PRO A 33 3.31 3.42 7.02
C PRO A 33 4.66 3.09 7.67
N GLU A 34 5.42 4.12 8.07
CA GLU A 34 6.81 4.02 8.51
C GLU A 34 6.99 3.09 9.72
N ASN A 35 6.09 3.18 10.71
CA ASN A 35 6.21 2.36 11.92
C ASN A 35 5.87 0.89 11.64
N ALA A 36 4.88 0.61 10.79
CA ALA A 36 4.55 -0.76 10.39
C ALA A 36 5.69 -1.40 9.60
N ILE A 37 6.30 -0.68 8.65
CA ILE A 37 7.46 -1.16 7.88
C ILE A 37 8.64 -1.44 8.83
N ALA A 38 8.97 -0.52 9.72
CA ALA A 38 10.05 -0.71 10.69
C ALA A 38 9.82 -1.93 11.61
N GLN A 39 8.57 -2.22 11.96
CA GLN A 39 8.24 -3.39 12.76
C GLN A 39 8.32 -4.69 11.94
N LEU A 40 7.94 -4.68 10.66
CA LEU A 40 8.10 -5.84 9.77
C LEU A 40 9.58 -6.22 9.59
N VAL A 41 10.47 -5.24 9.50
CA VAL A 41 11.93 -5.47 9.49
C VAL A 41 12.36 -6.25 10.74
N LYS A 42 11.89 -5.85 11.93
CA LYS A 42 12.22 -6.50 13.22
C LYS A 42 11.65 -7.91 13.34
N LEU A 43 10.49 -8.17 12.76
CA LEU A 43 9.87 -9.50 12.79
C LEU A 43 10.67 -10.54 11.97
N ASN A 44 11.53 -10.10 11.07
CA ASN A 44 12.39 -10.93 10.23
C ASN A 44 11.62 -12.06 9.51
N ILE A 45 10.37 -11.80 9.13
CA ILE A 45 9.57 -12.68 8.29
C ILE A 45 10.03 -12.56 6.84
N ASN A 46 9.82 -13.61 6.03
CA ASN A 46 10.35 -13.66 4.66
C ASN A 46 9.32 -14.21 3.66
N ASN A 47 9.73 -14.31 2.40
CA ASN A 47 8.89 -14.76 1.29
C ASN A 47 7.61 -13.93 1.11
N LEU A 48 7.65 -12.63 1.44
CA LEU A 48 6.51 -11.75 1.31
C LEU A 48 6.23 -11.42 -0.16
N SER A 49 4.95 -11.36 -0.53
CA SER A 49 4.47 -10.75 -1.77
C SER A 49 3.97 -9.36 -1.45
N CYS A 50 4.67 -8.33 -1.93
CA CYS A 50 4.34 -6.94 -1.62
C CYS A 50 3.71 -6.24 -2.82
N ILE A 51 2.65 -5.48 -2.58
CA ILE A 51 1.92 -4.67 -3.56
C ILE A 51 2.03 -3.21 -3.10
N SER A 52 2.68 -2.36 -3.90
CA SER A 52 2.80 -0.93 -3.63
C SER A 52 3.11 -0.17 -4.91
N ASN A 53 2.89 1.14 -4.94
CA ASN A 53 3.24 1.95 -6.12
C ASN A 53 4.72 1.83 -6.50
N ASN A 54 5.59 1.82 -5.50
CA ASN A 54 7.05 1.64 -5.59
C ASN A 54 7.58 1.03 -4.28
N ALA A 55 8.88 0.82 -4.17
CA ALA A 55 9.49 0.23 -2.97
C ALA A 55 10.30 1.22 -2.11
N GLY A 56 9.93 2.50 -2.12
CA GLY A 56 10.68 3.54 -1.41
C GLY A 56 12.05 3.78 -2.04
N VAL A 57 13.05 4.06 -1.21
CA VAL A 57 14.46 4.20 -1.58
C VAL A 57 15.29 3.17 -0.83
N ASP A 58 16.58 3.04 -1.15
CA ASP A 58 17.44 1.99 -0.58
C ASP A 58 17.40 1.90 0.95
N ASP A 59 17.44 3.05 1.63
CA ASP A 59 17.56 3.13 3.10
C ASP A 59 16.25 3.55 3.80
N PHE A 60 15.11 3.56 3.10
CA PHE A 60 13.83 3.97 3.68
C PHE A 60 12.61 3.38 2.96
N GLY A 61 11.51 3.22 3.71
CA GLY A 61 10.30 2.58 3.18
C GLY A 61 10.52 1.09 2.94
N LEU A 62 9.91 0.54 1.89
CA LEU A 62 10.01 -0.89 1.56
C LEU A 62 11.43 -1.31 1.14
N GLY A 63 12.32 -0.36 0.79
CA GLY A 63 13.73 -0.65 0.57
C GLY A 63 14.39 -1.37 1.73
N LEU A 64 13.97 -1.07 2.97
CA LEU A 64 14.46 -1.77 4.16
C LEU A 64 14.14 -3.27 4.15
N LEU A 65 12.94 -3.66 3.68
CA LEU A 65 12.54 -5.07 3.53
C LEU A 65 13.28 -5.76 2.38
N LEU A 66 13.57 -5.03 1.29
CA LEU A 66 14.37 -5.53 0.16
C LEU A 66 15.80 -5.84 0.60
N HIS A 67 16.44 -4.93 1.34
CA HIS A 67 17.79 -5.16 1.89
C HIS A 67 17.85 -6.40 2.79
N GLN A 68 16.81 -6.66 3.57
CA GLN A 68 16.72 -7.84 4.44
C GLN A 68 16.27 -9.12 3.71
N ARG A 69 16.06 -9.08 2.37
CA ARG A 69 15.56 -10.23 1.60
C ARG A 69 14.22 -10.79 2.11
N GLN A 70 13.40 -9.94 2.71
CA GLN A 70 12.09 -10.33 3.22
C GLN A 70 11.05 -10.43 2.11
N ILE A 71 11.22 -9.68 0.99
CA ILE A 71 10.31 -9.67 -0.16
C ILE A 71 10.78 -10.69 -1.20
N LYS A 72 9.87 -11.59 -1.60
CA LYS A 72 10.08 -12.55 -2.70
C LYS A 72 9.46 -12.05 -4.00
N LYS A 73 8.31 -11.38 -3.92
CA LYS A 73 7.61 -10.83 -5.08
C LYS A 73 7.21 -9.38 -4.82
N MET A 74 7.39 -8.52 -5.81
CA MET A 74 6.95 -7.13 -5.78
C MET A 74 6.03 -6.85 -6.98
N THR A 75 4.78 -6.46 -6.72
CA THR A 75 3.88 -5.91 -7.72
C THR A 75 3.86 -4.40 -7.58
N SER A 76 4.30 -3.68 -8.63
CA SER A 76 4.58 -2.26 -8.57
C SER A 76 4.31 -1.58 -9.90
N SER A 77 4.20 -0.25 -9.90
CA SER A 77 4.12 0.53 -11.14
C SER A 77 5.41 1.30 -11.45
N TYR A 78 6.39 1.25 -10.56
CA TYR A 78 7.63 1.99 -10.69
C TYR A 78 8.75 1.36 -9.87
N VAL A 79 9.93 1.22 -10.46
CA VAL A 79 11.13 0.66 -9.80
C VAL A 79 12.05 1.76 -9.28
N GLY A 80 12.28 2.81 -10.05
CA GLY A 80 13.34 3.81 -9.93
C GLY A 80 13.55 4.41 -8.52
N GLU A 81 14.71 5.03 -8.33
CA GLU A 81 15.21 5.63 -7.08
C GLU A 81 15.52 4.64 -5.95
N ASN A 82 15.46 3.32 -6.24
CA ASN A 82 15.86 2.25 -5.33
C ASN A 82 16.80 1.30 -6.08
N ALA A 83 18.11 1.49 -5.89
CA ALA A 83 19.14 0.73 -6.60
C ALA A 83 19.10 -0.76 -6.22
N GLU A 84 18.78 -1.10 -4.98
CA GLU A 84 18.66 -2.48 -4.54
C GLU A 84 17.44 -3.18 -5.16
N PHE A 85 16.32 -2.47 -5.35
CA PHE A 85 15.17 -3.00 -6.07
C PHE A 85 15.55 -3.33 -7.52
N GLU A 86 16.15 -2.37 -8.22
CA GLU A 86 16.63 -2.56 -9.60
C GLU A 86 17.61 -3.73 -9.70
N ARG A 87 18.58 -3.80 -8.81
CA ARG A 87 19.59 -4.87 -8.78
C ARG A 87 18.93 -6.25 -8.60
N GLN A 88 18.02 -6.40 -7.61
CA GLN A 88 17.34 -7.68 -7.35
C GLN A 88 16.44 -8.09 -8.52
N MET A 89 15.76 -7.14 -9.15
CA MET A 89 14.94 -7.38 -10.35
C MET A 89 15.82 -7.89 -11.50
N LEU A 90 16.90 -7.19 -11.83
CA LEU A 90 17.78 -7.53 -12.96
C LEU A 90 18.54 -8.85 -12.74
N SER A 91 18.87 -9.19 -11.51
CA SER A 91 19.51 -10.47 -11.17
C SER A 91 18.55 -11.65 -11.08
N GLY A 92 17.25 -11.42 -11.11
CA GLY A 92 16.22 -12.46 -10.92
C GLY A 92 16.07 -12.94 -9.48
N GLU A 93 16.69 -12.28 -8.50
CA GLU A 93 16.50 -12.58 -7.08
C GLU A 93 15.08 -12.23 -6.60
N LEU A 94 14.47 -11.21 -7.19
CA LEU A 94 13.13 -10.72 -6.87
C LEU A 94 12.21 -10.94 -8.07
N ASP A 95 11.08 -11.60 -7.85
CA ASP A 95 10.00 -11.66 -8.82
C ASP A 95 9.29 -10.31 -8.88
N VAL A 96 9.28 -9.65 -10.05
CA VAL A 96 8.71 -8.31 -10.21
C VAL A 96 7.63 -8.31 -11.28
N GLU A 97 6.42 -7.94 -10.88
CA GLU A 97 5.30 -7.66 -11.77
C GLU A 97 5.12 -6.14 -11.90
N LEU A 98 5.57 -5.58 -13.05
CA LEU A 98 5.32 -4.17 -13.35
C LEU A 98 3.98 -4.02 -14.07
N ILE A 99 3.12 -3.17 -13.54
CA ILE A 99 1.79 -2.90 -14.09
C ILE A 99 1.57 -1.39 -14.23
N PRO A 100 0.73 -0.95 -15.19
CA PRO A 100 0.40 0.46 -15.29
C PRO A 100 -0.18 1.00 -13.98
N GLN A 101 0.22 2.20 -13.58
CA GLN A 101 -0.15 2.78 -12.28
C GLN A 101 -1.68 2.88 -12.10
N GLY A 102 -2.41 3.27 -13.16
CA GLY A 102 -3.87 3.28 -13.11
C GLY A 102 -4.46 1.88 -12.91
N THR A 103 -3.86 0.85 -13.52
CA THR A 103 -4.25 -0.56 -13.31
C THR A 103 -4.02 -0.99 -11.87
N LEU A 104 -2.89 -0.61 -11.27
CA LEU A 104 -2.63 -0.88 -9.85
C LEU A 104 -3.73 -0.28 -8.96
N ALA A 105 -4.08 0.99 -9.20
CA ALA A 105 -5.15 1.66 -8.44
C ALA A 105 -6.51 0.97 -8.64
N GLU A 106 -6.86 0.60 -9.88
CA GLU A 106 -8.13 -0.05 -10.18
C GLU A 106 -8.21 -1.49 -9.67
N ARG A 107 -7.11 -2.25 -9.64
CA ARG A 107 -7.07 -3.58 -9.02
C ARG A 107 -7.33 -3.51 -7.52
N CYS A 108 -6.81 -2.48 -6.83
CA CYS A 108 -7.16 -2.21 -5.42
C CYS A 108 -8.64 -1.83 -5.28
N ARG A 109 -9.15 -0.92 -6.13
CA ARG A 109 -10.53 -0.46 -6.08
C ARG A 109 -11.52 -1.59 -6.38
N ALA A 110 -11.21 -2.44 -7.35
CA ALA A 110 -12.02 -3.62 -7.68
C ALA A 110 -12.11 -4.58 -6.49
N ALA A 111 -10.98 -4.87 -5.81
CA ALA A 111 -10.96 -5.69 -4.62
C ALA A 111 -11.83 -5.10 -3.49
N GLN A 112 -11.67 -3.81 -3.20
CA GLN A 112 -12.48 -3.10 -2.19
C GLN A 112 -13.97 -3.13 -2.51
N ALA A 113 -14.34 -3.03 -3.80
CA ALA A 113 -15.72 -3.03 -4.25
C ALA A 113 -16.32 -4.44 -4.43
N GLY A 114 -15.52 -5.49 -4.29
CA GLY A 114 -15.95 -6.88 -4.48
C GLY A 114 -16.06 -7.31 -5.95
N PHE A 115 -15.46 -6.57 -6.88
CA PHE A 115 -15.38 -6.98 -8.29
C PHE A 115 -14.16 -7.90 -8.48
N PRO A 116 -14.34 -9.10 -9.07
CA PRO A 116 -13.23 -10.04 -9.24
C PRO A 116 -12.25 -9.61 -10.33
N ALA A 117 -12.73 -8.87 -11.35
CA ALA A 117 -11.95 -8.46 -12.51
C ALA A 117 -12.60 -7.29 -13.25
N PHE A 118 -11.85 -6.66 -14.14
CA PHE A 118 -12.32 -5.59 -15.02
C PHE A 118 -11.49 -5.55 -16.30
N TYR A 119 -12.03 -4.92 -17.34
CA TYR A 119 -11.30 -4.66 -18.57
C TYR A 119 -10.74 -3.25 -18.61
N THR A 120 -9.48 -3.10 -19.06
CA THR A 120 -8.80 -1.81 -19.22
C THR A 120 -8.06 -1.74 -20.56
N PRO A 121 -8.03 -0.59 -21.24
CA PRO A 121 -7.20 -0.42 -22.42
C PRO A 121 -5.71 -0.20 -22.08
N ALA A 122 -5.38 0.07 -20.81
CA ALA A 122 -4.01 0.31 -20.39
C ALA A 122 -3.16 -0.95 -20.53
N GLY A 123 -2.04 -0.83 -21.25
CA GLY A 123 -1.12 -1.94 -21.48
C GLY A 123 -1.46 -2.83 -22.68
N TYR A 124 -2.60 -2.66 -23.35
CA TYR A 124 -2.87 -3.43 -24.56
C TYR A 124 -1.82 -3.15 -25.64
N GLY A 125 -1.32 -4.22 -26.28
CA GLY A 125 -0.26 -4.12 -27.29
C GLY A 125 1.16 -3.95 -26.73
N THR A 126 1.34 -4.16 -25.43
CA THR A 126 2.64 -4.20 -24.76
C THR A 126 2.81 -5.55 -24.04
N GLU A 127 3.98 -5.84 -23.50
CA GLU A 127 4.26 -7.04 -22.69
C GLU A 127 3.31 -7.21 -21.51
N VAL A 128 2.70 -6.11 -21.02
CA VAL A 128 1.67 -6.17 -19.96
C VAL A 128 0.46 -6.98 -20.37
N ALA A 129 0.17 -7.09 -21.67
CA ALA A 129 -0.97 -7.85 -22.21
C ALA A 129 -0.69 -9.33 -22.41
N ASP A 130 0.58 -9.78 -22.29
CA ASP A 130 0.98 -11.13 -22.59
C ASP A 130 0.25 -12.13 -21.69
N GLY A 131 -0.39 -13.13 -22.32
CA GLY A 131 -1.14 -14.15 -21.62
C GLY A 131 -2.50 -13.70 -21.03
N LYS A 132 -2.90 -12.44 -21.19
CA LYS A 132 -4.18 -11.92 -20.70
C LYS A 132 -5.28 -12.02 -21.76
N GLU A 133 -6.50 -12.32 -21.32
CA GLU A 133 -7.68 -12.23 -22.18
C GLU A 133 -7.85 -10.80 -22.70
N SER A 134 -8.13 -10.67 -24.02
CA SER A 134 -8.40 -9.39 -24.65
C SER A 134 -9.78 -9.35 -25.23
N ARG A 135 -10.46 -8.20 -25.14
CA ARG A 135 -11.79 -8.00 -25.69
C ARG A 135 -11.94 -6.58 -26.24
N GLU A 136 -12.64 -6.47 -27.36
CA GLU A 136 -13.00 -5.16 -27.93
C GLU A 136 -14.25 -4.59 -27.29
N PHE A 137 -14.19 -3.29 -26.93
CA PHE A 137 -15.34 -2.50 -26.53
C PHE A 137 -15.32 -1.17 -27.30
N ASN A 138 -16.40 -0.90 -28.03
CA ASN A 138 -16.56 0.34 -28.80
C ASN A 138 -15.37 0.64 -29.73
N GLY A 139 -14.88 -0.36 -30.46
CA GLY A 139 -13.75 -0.19 -31.39
C GLY A 139 -12.38 -0.07 -30.73
N LYS A 140 -12.26 -0.30 -29.41
CA LYS A 140 -11.01 -0.23 -28.67
C LYS A 140 -10.74 -1.52 -27.92
N MET A 141 -9.55 -2.05 -28.09
CA MET A 141 -9.12 -3.27 -27.40
C MET A 141 -8.80 -3.02 -25.93
N HIS A 142 -9.17 -3.96 -25.10
CA HIS A 142 -8.96 -3.96 -23.66
C HIS A 142 -8.38 -5.31 -23.22
N ILE A 143 -7.64 -5.31 -22.13
CA ILE A 143 -7.16 -6.53 -21.45
C ILE A 143 -7.89 -6.75 -20.14
N LEU A 144 -8.07 -8.01 -19.77
CA LEU A 144 -8.67 -8.40 -18.49
C LEU A 144 -7.63 -8.29 -17.38
N GLU A 145 -7.97 -7.55 -16.32
CA GLU A 145 -7.18 -7.44 -15.10
C GLU A 145 -7.98 -7.94 -13.90
N TYR A 146 -7.33 -8.73 -13.04
CA TYR A 146 -7.94 -9.28 -11.83
C TYR A 146 -7.76 -8.34 -10.65
N ALA A 147 -8.75 -8.26 -9.78
CA ALA A 147 -8.64 -7.61 -8.49
C ALA A 147 -7.51 -8.23 -7.66
N PHE A 148 -6.92 -7.46 -6.76
CA PHE A 148 -5.95 -8.00 -5.83
C PHE A 148 -6.65 -8.86 -4.76
N ASP A 149 -5.94 -9.88 -4.28
CA ASP A 149 -6.27 -10.66 -3.08
C ASP A 149 -5.07 -10.60 -2.14
N ALA A 150 -5.18 -9.83 -1.08
CA ALA A 150 -4.11 -9.63 -0.12
C ALA A 150 -4.55 -9.99 1.30
N ASP A 151 -3.61 -10.47 2.11
CA ASP A 151 -3.86 -10.83 3.50
C ASP A 151 -3.91 -9.58 4.38
N PHE A 152 -2.98 -8.64 4.16
CA PHE A 152 -2.90 -7.38 4.92
C PHE A 152 -2.76 -6.18 3.99
N ALA A 153 -3.38 -5.05 4.38
CA ALA A 153 -3.09 -3.73 3.86
C ALA A 153 -2.60 -2.84 5.00
N PHE A 154 -1.43 -2.25 4.83
CA PHE A 154 -0.87 -1.26 5.74
C PHE A 154 -1.02 0.12 5.11
N VAL A 155 -1.82 0.98 5.74
CA VAL A 155 -2.10 2.32 5.25
C VAL A 155 -1.72 3.37 6.29
N LYS A 156 -1.33 4.55 5.82
CA LYS A 156 -0.97 5.66 6.71
C LYS A 156 -1.93 6.81 6.50
N ALA A 157 -2.61 7.25 7.58
CA ALA A 157 -3.47 8.42 7.57
C ALA A 157 -2.94 9.55 8.48
N TRP A 158 -3.47 10.75 8.30
CA TRP A 158 -3.17 11.87 9.18
C TRP A 158 -3.90 11.71 10.51
N LYS A 159 -5.22 11.55 10.47
CA LYS A 159 -6.05 11.34 11.67
C LYS A 159 -6.90 10.10 11.50
N GLY A 160 -7.22 9.49 12.61
CA GLY A 160 -8.23 8.44 12.68
C GLY A 160 -8.81 8.33 14.08
N ASP A 161 -9.95 7.67 14.20
CA ASP A 161 -10.62 7.40 15.48
C ASP A 161 -10.66 5.91 15.81
N ALA A 162 -11.01 5.56 17.03
CA ALA A 162 -11.08 4.17 17.47
C ALA A 162 -12.15 3.34 16.74
N ALA A 163 -13.07 3.96 15.99
CA ALA A 163 -13.99 3.26 15.11
C ALA A 163 -13.36 2.92 13.75
N GLY A 164 -12.16 3.45 13.46
CA GLY A 164 -11.43 3.20 12.24
C GLY A 164 -11.70 4.20 11.10
N ASN A 165 -12.41 5.31 11.38
CA ASN A 165 -12.60 6.36 10.40
C ASN A 165 -11.27 7.09 10.14
N LEU A 166 -10.95 7.38 8.87
CA LEU A 166 -9.65 7.95 8.49
C LEU A 166 -9.80 9.25 7.72
N VAL A 167 -8.89 10.19 8.04
CA VAL A 167 -8.68 11.45 7.30
C VAL A 167 -7.23 11.50 6.84
N PHE A 168 -7.02 11.70 5.54
CA PHE A 168 -5.70 11.87 4.93
C PHE A 168 -5.39 13.35 4.71
N LYS A 169 -4.12 13.70 4.59
CA LYS A 169 -3.69 15.10 4.40
C LYS A 169 -2.81 15.24 3.16
N GLY A 170 -3.22 16.13 2.26
CA GLY A 170 -2.46 16.48 1.06
C GLY A 170 -2.12 15.27 0.19
N THR A 171 -0.94 15.26 -0.40
CA THR A 171 -0.44 14.20 -1.30
C THR A 171 -0.22 12.86 -0.60
N ALA A 172 -0.10 12.82 0.72
CA ALA A 172 -0.01 11.59 1.48
C ALA A 172 -1.30 10.75 1.45
N ARG A 173 -2.39 11.28 0.88
CA ARG A 173 -3.60 10.52 0.59
C ARG A 173 -3.32 9.40 -0.44
N ASN A 174 -2.75 9.75 -1.59
CA ASN A 174 -2.33 8.87 -2.71
C ASN A 174 -3.02 7.49 -2.77
N PHE A 175 -2.27 6.38 -2.73
CA PHE A 175 -2.81 5.02 -2.79
C PHE A 175 -3.47 4.51 -1.49
N ASN A 176 -3.28 5.21 -0.38
CA ASN A 176 -3.79 4.78 0.92
C ASN A 176 -5.29 4.46 0.93
N PRO A 177 -6.20 5.33 0.41
CA PRO A 177 -7.63 5.02 0.38
C PRO A 177 -7.97 3.80 -0.48
N ASN A 178 -7.27 3.63 -1.61
CA ASN A 178 -7.57 2.54 -2.54
C ASN A 178 -7.21 1.17 -1.96
N MET A 179 -6.22 1.12 -1.07
CA MET A 179 -5.79 -0.11 -0.42
C MET A 179 -6.63 -0.46 0.82
N CYS A 180 -7.31 0.55 1.42
CA CYS A 180 -8.27 0.26 2.48
C CYS A 180 -9.40 -0.63 1.96
N GLY A 181 -9.62 -1.78 2.61
CA GLY A 181 -10.65 -2.73 2.21
C GLY A 181 -10.28 -3.62 1.00
N ALA A 182 -9.07 -3.46 0.45
CA ALA A 182 -8.57 -4.31 -0.63
C ALA A 182 -7.82 -5.55 -0.12
N ALA A 183 -7.76 -5.74 1.20
CA ALA A 183 -7.14 -6.88 1.86
C ALA A 183 -8.09 -7.44 2.92
N LYS A 184 -7.81 -8.67 3.39
CA LYS A 184 -8.58 -9.30 4.47
C LYS A 184 -8.50 -8.51 5.77
N ILE A 185 -7.34 -7.93 6.07
CA ILE A 185 -7.09 -7.11 7.26
C ILE A 185 -6.42 -5.80 6.85
N THR A 186 -7.10 -4.69 7.07
CA THR A 186 -6.52 -3.34 6.93
C THR A 186 -6.04 -2.83 8.29
N VAL A 187 -4.76 -2.52 8.37
CA VAL A 187 -4.09 -1.89 9.51
C VAL A 187 -3.83 -0.43 9.17
N ALA A 188 -4.43 0.47 9.92
CA ALA A 188 -4.22 1.91 9.75
C ALA A 188 -3.24 2.44 10.80
N GLU A 189 -2.13 2.99 10.31
CA GLU A 189 -1.19 3.79 11.08
C GLU A 189 -1.59 5.26 10.99
N VAL A 190 -1.81 5.94 12.12
CA VAL A 190 -2.22 7.34 12.12
C VAL A 190 -1.23 8.22 12.87
N GLU A 191 -1.09 9.48 12.43
CA GLU A 191 -0.28 10.45 13.16
C GLU A 191 -0.98 10.91 14.45
N GLU A 192 -2.31 11.00 14.39
CA GLU A 192 -3.14 11.45 15.51
C GLU A 192 -4.37 10.55 15.65
N LEU A 193 -4.47 9.86 16.78
CA LEU A 193 -5.66 9.11 17.17
C LEU A 193 -6.58 10.06 17.95
N VAL A 194 -7.77 10.30 17.43
CA VAL A 194 -8.73 11.26 18.00
C VAL A 194 -9.94 10.53 18.61
N PRO A 195 -10.67 11.17 19.54
CA PRO A 195 -11.91 10.60 20.07
C PRO A 195 -12.95 10.32 18.98
N VAL A 196 -13.71 9.24 19.13
CA VAL A 196 -14.84 8.93 18.24
C VAL A 196 -15.85 10.07 18.27
N GLY A 197 -16.28 10.51 17.09
CA GLY A 197 -17.23 11.62 16.93
C GLY A 197 -16.58 13.01 16.86
N SER A 198 -15.24 13.12 16.99
CA SER A 198 -14.53 14.40 16.84
C SER A 198 -14.14 14.72 15.39
N LEU A 199 -14.15 13.73 14.50
CA LEU A 199 -13.95 13.97 13.07
C LEU A 199 -15.24 14.52 12.44
N ASP A 200 -15.10 15.55 11.61
CA ASP A 200 -16.22 16.03 10.79
C ASP A 200 -16.66 14.91 9.82
N PRO A 201 -17.92 14.44 9.89
CA PRO A 201 -18.42 13.37 9.03
C PRO A 201 -18.24 13.65 7.54
N ASN A 202 -18.29 14.93 7.13
CA ASN A 202 -18.12 15.35 5.73
C ASN A 202 -16.64 15.30 5.27
N GLN A 203 -15.68 15.17 6.19
CA GLN A 203 -14.25 15.11 5.89
C GLN A 203 -13.67 13.70 6.08
N ILE A 204 -14.45 12.72 6.46
CA ILE A 204 -14.01 11.33 6.55
C ILE A 204 -13.78 10.82 5.12
N HIS A 205 -12.53 10.49 4.80
CA HIS A 205 -12.16 9.97 3.49
C HIS A 205 -12.42 8.46 3.37
N ILE A 206 -12.20 7.72 4.46
CA ILE A 206 -12.46 6.28 4.55
C ILE A 206 -13.28 5.99 5.81
N PRO A 207 -14.48 5.43 5.65
CA PRO A 207 -15.28 5.00 6.78
C PRO A 207 -14.66 3.79 7.47
N GLY A 208 -14.85 3.70 8.78
CA GLY A 208 -14.22 2.69 9.61
C GLY A 208 -14.49 1.25 9.21
N ILE A 209 -15.57 0.97 8.48
CA ILE A 209 -15.90 -0.40 8.02
C ILE A 209 -14.76 -1.08 7.26
N PHE A 210 -13.90 -0.31 6.59
CA PHE A 210 -12.76 -0.81 5.82
C PHE A 210 -11.49 -1.01 6.64
N VAL A 211 -11.49 -0.65 7.93
CA VAL A 211 -10.32 -0.74 8.81
C VAL A 211 -10.59 -1.75 9.91
N GLN A 212 -9.71 -2.73 10.10
CA GLN A 212 -9.84 -3.74 11.16
C GLN A 212 -9.01 -3.38 12.38
N ARG A 213 -7.85 -2.71 12.19
CA ARG A 213 -6.97 -2.28 13.28
C ARG A 213 -6.46 -0.88 13.03
N ILE A 214 -6.36 -0.08 14.09
CA ILE A 214 -5.81 1.26 14.05
C ILE A 214 -4.85 1.46 15.22
N PHE A 215 -3.72 2.10 14.99
CA PHE A 215 -2.78 2.49 16.04
C PHE A 215 -2.16 3.85 15.71
N GLN A 216 -1.74 4.55 16.76
CA GLN A 216 -1.00 5.80 16.57
C GLN A 216 0.49 5.50 16.44
N GLY A 217 1.10 5.96 15.34
CA GLY A 217 2.54 5.87 15.13
C GLY A 217 3.30 6.77 16.13
N LYS A 218 4.48 6.33 16.55
CA LYS A 218 5.27 7.06 17.56
C LYS A 218 6.06 8.22 16.95
N THR A 219 6.71 7.97 15.82
CA THR A 219 7.60 8.93 15.17
C THR A 219 7.47 8.82 13.65
N TYR A 220 7.68 9.95 12.97
CA TYR A 220 7.67 10.03 11.52
C TYR A 220 8.82 10.91 11.05
N GLU A 221 9.64 10.41 10.14
CA GLU A 221 10.66 11.22 9.46
C GLU A 221 10.05 12.00 8.31
N LYS A 222 9.02 11.47 7.66
CA LYS A 222 8.33 12.06 6.51
C LYS A 222 9.32 12.50 5.42
N ARG A 223 10.28 11.63 5.13
CA ARG A 223 11.23 11.88 4.05
C ARG A 223 10.47 12.05 2.73
N ILE A 224 10.96 12.97 1.91
CA ILE A 224 10.58 13.11 0.51
C ILE A 224 11.86 12.91 -0.28
N GLU A 225 11.80 12.03 -1.26
CA GLU A 225 12.92 11.46 -2.03
C GLU A 225 14.23 12.27 -2.00
N GLN A 226 14.34 13.37 -2.69
CA GLN A 226 15.59 14.13 -2.80
C GLN A 226 15.68 15.36 -1.88
N ARG A 227 15.15 15.33 -0.69
CA ARG A 227 15.27 16.43 0.30
C ARG A 227 14.78 17.79 -0.17
N THR A 228 13.68 17.84 -0.87
CA THR A 228 13.08 19.10 -1.29
C THR A 228 12.26 19.79 -0.18
N VAL A 229 12.41 19.35 1.05
CA VAL A 229 11.73 20.00 2.19
C VAL A 229 12.38 21.34 2.48
N ARG A 230 11.66 22.41 2.22
CA ARG A 230 12.09 23.76 2.66
C ARG A 230 12.14 23.78 4.17
N THR A 231 13.24 24.28 4.72
CA THR A 231 13.32 24.62 6.15
C THR A 231 12.14 25.54 6.47
N LYS A 232 11.36 25.24 7.50
CA LYS A 232 10.33 26.17 7.97
C LYS A 232 11.01 27.47 8.35
N ILE A 233 10.66 28.55 7.65
CA ILE A 233 11.01 29.91 8.01
C ILE A 233 10.20 30.30 9.25
#